data_e1aea94a6dffed100c338fadcf343dca
#
_entry.id   e1aea94a6dffed100c338fadcf343dca
#
_cell.length_a   1.000
_cell.length_b   1.000
_cell.length_c   1.000
_cell.angle_alpha   90.00
_cell.angle_beta   90.00
_cell.angle_gamma   90.00
#
_symmetry.space_group_name_H-M   'P 1'
#
loop_
_entity.id
_entity.type
_entity.pdbx_description
1 polymer ?
#
loop_
_entity_poly.entity_id
_entity_poly.type
_entity_poly.pdbx_seq_one_letter_code
_entity_poly.pdbx_strand_id
1 'polypeptide(L)'
;SCAKGALFGPGNPQLPLPPMLMTDRITTITEDGGAYDKGYIEAELDIHPDLWFFPCHFEGDPVMPGCLGMDGLWQLVGFHLGWLGGLGRGRALSVGEVKFTGQILPTAKLVTFQLDIKRVLMRRLVMGIADGRVLCDGETVFAVLH
;
A
#
# COMPACT_ATOMS: atom_id res chain seq x y z
N SER A 1 16.32 -1.98 -2.42
CA SER A 1 15.18 -2.79 -1.99
C SER A 1 14.33 -2.04 -0.97
N CYS A 2 13.01 -2.09 -1.13
CA CYS A 2 12.08 -1.41 -0.21
C CYS A 2 12.07 -2.00 1.21
N ALA A 3 12.67 -3.15 1.43
CA ALA A 3 12.75 -3.79 2.73
C ALA A 3 14.12 -3.59 3.43
N LYS A 4 15.11 -3.15 2.69
CA LYS A 4 16.47 -2.97 3.19
C LYS A 4 17.12 -1.79 2.48
N GLY A 5 17.95 -1.04 3.17
CA GLY A 5 18.65 0.11 2.60
C GLY A 5 18.82 1.25 3.60
N ALA A 6 19.32 2.38 3.15
CA ALA A 6 19.64 3.50 4.02
C ALA A 6 18.42 4.08 4.76
N LEU A 7 17.23 4.00 4.14
CA LEU A 7 15.98 4.51 4.73
C LEU A 7 15.33 3.54 5.72
N PHE A 8 15.79 2.29 5.79
CA PHE A 8 15.16 1.22 6.58
C PHE A 8 16.18 0.50 7.47
N GLY A 9 17.07 1.29 8.05
CA GLY A 9 18.01 0.81 9.05
C GLY A 9 17.36 0.62 10.42
N PRO A 10 18.13 0.26 11.44
CA PRO A 10 17.66 0.18 12.83
C PRO A 10 17.04 1.51 13.27
N GLY A 11 15.85 1.45 13.85
CA GLY A 11 15.12 2.63 14.31
C GLY A 11 14.18 3.26 13.27
N ASN A 12 14.29 2.88 11.99
CA ASN A 12 13.37 3.32 10.96
C ASN A 12 12.16 2.39 10.85
N PRO A 13 11.02 2.87 10.31
CA PRO A 13 9.90 1.98 9.99
C PRO A 13 10.34 0.91 8.99
N GLN A 14 9.83 -0.29 9.15
CA GLN A 14 10.18 -1.42 8.28
C GLN A 14 8.97 -1.84 7.44
N LEU A 15 9.20 -2.05 6.14
CA LEU A 15 8.24 -2.79 5.33
C LEU A 15 8.31 -4.28 5.67
N PRO A 16 7.19 -5.02 5.55
CA PRO A 16 7.25 -6.45 5.72
C PRO A 16 8.11 -7.10 4.64
N LEU A 17 8.65 -8.26 4.96
CA LEU A 17 9.35 -9.09 3.98
C LEU A 17 8.33 -9.91 3.16
N PRO A 18 8.70 -10.39 1.97
CA PRO A 18 7.87 -11.38 1.29
C PRO A 18 7.59 -12.59 2.20
N PRO A 19 6.38 -13.18 2.14
CA PRO A 19 5.33 -12.91 1.15
C PRO A 19 4.39 -11.75 1.49
N MET A 20 4.50 -11.11 2.66
CA MET A 20 3.59 -10.03 3.06
C MET A 20 3.85 -8.69 2.37
N LEU A 21 5.01 -8.49 1.79
CA LEU A 21 5.29 -7.29 1.01
C LEU A 21 4.39 -7.24 -0.23
N MET A 22 3.55 -6.21 -0.34
CA MET A 22 2.49 -6.13 -1.35
C MET A 22 2.87 -5.33 -2.59
N THR A 23 4.10 -4.83 -2.68
CA THR A 23 4.52 -4.05 -3.85
C THR A 23 5.86 -4.51 -4.37
N ASP A 24 6.00 -4.52 -5.70
CA ASP A 24 7.27 -4.81 -6.37
C ASP A 24 8.09 -3.55 -6.54
N ARG A 25 7.45 -2.40 -6.77
CA ARG A 25 8.13 -1.13 -7.01
C ARG A 25 7.27 0.06 -6.63
N ILE A 26 7.92 1.13 -6.23
CA ILE A 26 7.29 2.43 -6.04
C ILE A 26 7.62 3.26 -7.28
N THR A 27 6.58 3.74 -7.97
CA THR A 27 6.72 4.44 -9.23
C THR A 27 6.70 5.96 -9.07
N THR A 28 6.03 6.45 -8.04
CA THR A 28 5.91 7.89 -7.77
C THR A 28 5.86 8.11 -6.27
N ILE A 29 6.59 9.10 -5.79
CA ILE A 29 6.50 9.56 -4.41
C ILE A 29 6.77 11.06 -4.37
N THR A 30 5.89 11.82 -3.72
CA THR A 30 6.02 13.26 -3.59
C THR A 30 5.72 13.70 -2.17
N GLU A 31 6.27 14.83 -1.78
CA GLU A 31 6.06 15.44 -0.47
C GLU A 31 4.84 16.36 -0.45
N ASP A 32 4.45 16.89 -1.60
CA ASP A 32 3.44 17.94 -1.74
C ASP A 32 2.42 17.70 -2.86
N GLY A 33 2.46 16.56 -3.53
CA GLY A 33 1.53 16.22 -4.60
C GLY A 33 0.23 15.62 -4.08
N GLY A 34 -0.57 15.07 -5.00
CA GLY A 34 -1.82 14.41 -4.71
C GLY A 34 -3.01 15.34 -4.61
N ALA A 35 -4.18 14.77 -4.29
CA ALA A 35 -5.46 15.49 -4.29
C ALA A 35 -5.54 16.59 -3.23
N TYR A 36 -4.74 16.50 -2.17
CA TYR A 36 -4.76 17.44 -1.04
C TYR A 36 -3.49 18.28 -0.95
N ASP A 37 -2.58 18.17 -1.90
CA ASP A 37 -1.27 18.85 -1.91
C ASP A 37 -0.42 18.56 -0.67
N LYS A 38 -0.62 17.40 -0.06
CA LYS A 38 0.07 16.95 1.15
C LYS A 38 0.99 15.78 0.94
N GLY A 39 1.04 15.25 -0.28
CA GLY A 39 1.86 14.11 -0.68
C GLY A 39 1.07 13.06 -1.45
N TYR A 40 1.78 12.35 -2.29
CA TYR A 40 1.25 11.28 -3.13
C TYR A 40 2.26 10.14 -3.21
N ILE A 41 1.78 8.92 -3.19
CA ILE A 41 2.62 7.74 -3.44
C ILE A 41 1.87 6.74 -4.29
N GLU A 42 2.57 6.19 -5.28
CA GLU A 42 2.06 5.16 -6.16
C GLU A 42 3.04 4.01 -6.24
N ALA A 43 2.51 2.81 -6.19
CA ALA A 43 3.30 1.59 -6.27
C ALA A 43 2.59 0.54 -7.10
N GLU A 44 3.33 -0.46 -7.55
CA GLU A 44 2.82 -1.51 -8.42
C GLU A 44 3.17 -2.89 -7.89
N LEU A 45 2.26 -3.84 -8.12
CA LEU A 45 2.45 -5.27 -7.90
C LEU A 45 2.16 -6.00 -9.21
N ASP A 46 3.13 -6.76 -9.69
CA ASP A 46 2.92 -7.63 -10.85
C ASP A 46 2.11 -8.85 -10.43
N ILE A 47 1.05 -9.15 -11.18
CA ILE A 47 0.19 -10.29 -10.92
C ILE A 47 0.56 -11.42 -11.86
N HIS A 48 0.69 -12.61 -11.29
CA HIS A 48 0.83 -13.86 -12.02
C HIS A 48 0.15 -14.99 -11.25
N PRO A 49 -0.27 -16.09 -11.97
CA PRO A 49 -1.12 -17.11 -11.37
C PRO A 49 -0.51 -17.86 -10.18
N ASP A 50 0.79 -17.87 -10.04
CA ASP A 50 1.52 -18.59 -9.00
C ASP A 50 1.82 -17.75 -7.75
N LEU A 51 1.27 -16.53 -7.65
CA LEU A 51 1.34 -15.78 -6.40
C LEU A 51 0.70 -16.57 -5.25
N TRP A 52 1.32 -16.51 -4.08
CA TRP A 52 1.04 -17.39 -2.95
C TRP A 52 -0.42 -17.41 -2.48
N PHE A 53 -1.13 -16.30 -2.63
CA PHE A 53 -2.51 -16.20 -2.12
C PHE A 53 -3.56 -16.85 -3.04
N PHE A 54 -3.28 -17.02 -4.33
CA PHE A 54 -4.28 -17.57 -5.24
C PHE A 54 -4.64 -19.03 -4.96
N PRO A 55 -3.70 -19.97 -4.71
CA PRO A 55 -4.10 -21.34 -4.44
C PRO A 55 -4.85 -21.55 -3.13
N CYS A 56 -4.71 -20.66 -2.17
CA CYS A 56 -5.35 -20.79 -0.86
C CYS A 56 -6.57 -19.88 -0.66
N HIS A 57 -6.85 -19.01 -1.62
CA HIS A 57 -7.96 -18.06 -1.49
C HIS A 57 -8.67 -17.87 -2.85
N PHE A 58 -9.51 -18.78 -3.26
CA PHE A 58 -9.87 -20.03 -2.59
C PHE A 58 -9.50 -21.22 -3.46
N GLU A 59 -9.47 -22.43 -2.89
CA GLU A 59 -9.28 -23.65 -3.69
C GLU A 59 -10.36 -23.75 -4.78
N GLY A 60 -9.93 -23.81 -6.04
CA GLY A 60 -10.84 -23.86 -7.20
C GLY A 60 -11.52 -22.53 -7.55
N ASP A 61 -11.27 -21.47 -6.78
CA ASP A 61 -11.84 -20.13 -7.01
C ASP A 61 -10.83 -19.05 -6.57
N PRO A 62 -9.73 -18.88 -7.32
CA PRO A 62 -8.66 -18.00 -6.92
C PRO A 62 -9.01 -16.53 -7.11
N VAL A 63 -8.87 -15.77 -6.05
CA VAL A 63 -9.02 -14.30 -6.05
C VAL A 63 -8.07 -13.70 -5.01
N MET A 64 -7.48 -12.57 -5.32
CA MET A 64 -6.63 -11.86 -4.35
C MET A 64 -7.47 -11.41 -3.15
N PRO A 65 -7.06 -11.75 -1.91
CA PRO A 65 -7.78 -11.27 -0.73
C PRO A 65 -7.83 -9.75 -0.70
N GLY A 66 -9.04 -9.19 -0.51
CA GLY A 66 -9.22 -7.74 -0.42
C GLY A 66 -8.46 -7.11 0.73
N CYS A 67 -8.29 -7.84 1.84
CA CYS A 67 -7.49 -7.39 2.98
C CYS A 67 -6.02 -7.16 2.62
N LEU A 68 -5.47 -7.87 1.63
CA LEU A 68 -4.10 -7.65 1.16
C LEU A 68 -3.98 -6.34 0.36
N GLY A 69 -5.03 -5.96 -0.38
CA GLY A 69 -5.09 -4.65 -1.00
C GLY A 69 -5.05 -3.52 0.02
N MET A 70 -5.82 -3.68 1.11
CA MET A 70 -5.82 -2.74 2.23
C MET A 70 -4.44 -2.69 2.90
N ASP A 71 -3.84 -3.84 3.15
CA ASP A 71 -2.51 -3.90 3.77
C ASP A 71 -1.45 -3.24 2.89
N GLY A 72 -1.53 -3.42 1.58
CA GLY A 72 -0.66 -2.74 0.64
C GLY A 72 -0.73 -1.21 0.76
N LEU A 73 -1.94 -0.66 0.91
CA LEU A 73 -2.10 0.78 1.14
C LEU A 73 -1.49 1.22 2.47
N TRP A 74 -1.68 0.45 3.55
CA TRP A 74 -1.04 0.75 4.84
C TRP A 74 0.48 0.68 4.76
N GLN A 75 1.03 -0.27 4.00
CA GLN A 75 2.47 -0.36 3.76
C GLN A 75 3.01 0.91 3.10
N LEU A 76 2.25 1.47 2.16
CA LEU A 76 2.64 2.71 1.48
C LEU A 76 2.56 3.93 2.39
N VAL A 77 1.56 4.01 3.28
CA VAL A 77 1.52 5.07 4.29
C VAL A 77 2.79 5.00 5.16
N GLY A 78 3.11 3.82 5.65
CA GLY A 78 4.32 3.60 6.45
C GLY A 78 5.59 3.96 5.70
N PHE A 79 5.68 3.58 4.43
CA PHE A 79 6.82 3.93 3.59
C PHE A 79 6.95 5.45 3.41
N HIS A 80 5.85 6.12 3.11
CA HIS A 80 5.85 7.57 2.92
C HIS A 80 6.30 8.31 4.18
N LEU A 81 5.81 7.89 5.35
CA LEU A 81 6.23 8.48 6.63
C LEU A 81 7.72 8.27 6.89
N GLY A 82 8.24 7.07 6.60
CA GLY A 82 9.67 6.78 6.72
C GLY A 82 10.50 7.58 5.74
N TRP A 83 10.01 7.76 4.52
CA TRP A 83 10.66 8.58 3.49
C TRP A 83 10.75 10.06 3.89
N LEU A 84 9.73 10.55 4.61
CA LEU A 84 9.74 11.91 5.18
C LEU A 84 10.66 12.05 6.40
N GLY A 85 11.26 10.97 6.88
CA GLY A 85 12.16 10.99 8.02
C GLY A 85 11.56 10.49 9.33
N GLY A 86 10.33 9.93 9.30
CA GLY A 86 9.69 9.35 10.48
C GLY A 86 10.50 8.20 11.06
N LEU A 87 10.50 8.08 12.37
CA LEU A 87 11.19 7.02 13.10
C LEU A 87 10.17 6.17 13.88
N GLY A 88 10.58 4.97 14.23
CA GLY A 88 9.78 4.06 15.04
C GLY A 88 9.13 2.96 14.23
N ARG A 89 8.20 2.23 14.86
CA ARG A 89 7.52 1.09 14.27
C ARG A 89 6.15 1.51 13.73
N GLY A 90 5.85 1.06 12.50
CA GLY A 90 4.56 1.34 11.88
C GLY A 90 3.44 0.47 12.45
N ARG A 91 2.29 1.08 12.70
CA ARG A 91 1.06 0.37 13.11
C ARG A 91 -0.14 1.03 12.47
N ALA A 92 -1.04 0.23 11.91
CA ALA A 92 -2.33 0.71 11.45
C ALA A 92 -3.20 1.07 12.65
N LEU A 93 -3.88 2.20 12.60
CA LEU A 93 -4.73 2.67 13.70
C LEU A 93 -6.21 2.51 13.38
N SER A 94 -6.62 2.93 12.20
CA SER A 94 -8.02 2.88 11.80
C SER A 94 -8.16 2.96 10.29
N VAL A 95 -9.34 2.64 9.83
CA VAL A 95 -9.76 2.83 8.46
C VAL A 95 -11.17 3.41 8.49
N GLY A 96 -11.46 4.32 7.56
CA GLY A 96 -12.80 4.88 7.41
C GLY A 96 -13.67 4.00 6.53
N GLU A 97 -14.26 4.57 5.48
CA GLU A 97 -15.09 3.81 4.55
C GLU A 97 -14.22 3.02 3.59
N VAL A 98 -14.56 1.74 3.41
CA VAL A 98 -13.90 0.85 2.45
C VAL A 98 -14.96 0.34 1.48
N LYS A 99 -14.70 0.48 0.18
CA LYS A 99 -15.57 -0.02 -0.88
C LYS A 99 -14.82 -0.95 -1.80
N PHE A 100 -15.37 -2.15 -1.98
CA PHE A 100 -14.90 -3.12 -2.97
C PHE A 100 -15.81 -3.02 -4.19
N THR A 101 -15.25 -2.65 -5.33
CA THR A 101 -16.00 -2.47 -6.58
C THR A 101 -15.59 -3.46 -7.66
N GLY A 102 -14.63 -4.33 -7.38
CA GLY A 102 -14.16 -5.34 -8.30
C GLY A 102 -13.30 -6.37 -7.58
N GLN A 103 -12.67 -7.24 -8.37
CA GLN A 103 -11.83 -8.31 -7.85
C GLN A 103 -10.56 -8.43 -8.71
N ILE A 104 -9.53 -9.04 -8.13
CA ILE A 104 -8.25 -9.28 -8.79
C ILE A 104 -8.07 -10.77 -8.96
N LEU A 105 -8.13 -11.22 -10.21
CA LEU A 105 -8.03 -12.62 -10.60
C LEU A 105 -6.61 -12.96 -11.06
N PRO A 106 -6.25 -14.27 -11.11
CA PRO A 106 -4.92 -14.69 -11.58
C PRO A 106 -4.58 -14.29 -13.01
N THR A 107 -5.59 -13.93 -13.80
CA THR A 107 -5.43 -13.46 -15.19
C THR A 107 -5.08 -11.99 -15.30
N ALA A 108 -5.16 -11.23 -14.21
CA ALA A 108 -4.73 -9.84 -14.17
C ALA A 108 -3.23 -9.72 -14.39
N LYS A 109 -2.75 -8.55 -14.78
CA LYS A 109 -1.33 -8.32 -15.06
C LYS A 109 -0.69 -7.38 -14.06
N LEU A 110 -1.39 -6.30 -13.69
CA LEU A 110 -0.81 -5.25 -12.87
C LEU A 110 -1.82 -4.72 -11.87
N VAL A 111 -1.41 -4.66 -10.62
CA VAL A 111 -2.14 -3.95 -9.56
C VAL A 111 -1.38 -2.67 -9.24
N THR A 112 -2.10 -1.56 -9.19
CA THR A 112 -1.56 -0.25 -8.85
C THR A 112 -2.19 0.21 -7.54
N PHE A 113 -1.34 0.63 -6.61
CA PHE A 113 -1.75 1.24 -5.34
C PHE A 113 -1.51 2.73 -5.42
N GLN A 114 -2.52 3.54 -5.13
CA GLN A 114 -2.42 4.99 -5.13
C GLN A 114 -2.89 5.56 -3.80
N LEU A 115 -2.09 6.45 -3.22
CA LEU A 115 -2.42 7.13 -1.97
C LEU A 115 -2.29 8.64 -2.13
N ASP A 116 -3.35 9.34 -1.75
CA ASP A 116 -3.35 10.78 -1.56
C ASP A 116 -3.27 11.07 -0.07
N ILE A 117 -2.17 11.64 0.37
CA ILE A 117 -1.96 11.98 1.77
C ILE A 117 -2.81 13.20 2.10
N LYS A 118 -3.62 13.10 3.16
CA LYS A 118 -4.48 14.18 3.65
C LYS A 118 -3.84 14.98 4.76
N ARG A 119 -3.10 14.29 5.64
CA ARG A 119 -2.48 14.91 6.80
C ARG A 119 -1.29 14.09 7.27
N VAL A 120 -0.22 14.76 7.64
CA VAL A 120 0.96 14.16 8.26
C VAL A 120 1.26 14.89 9.58
N LEU A 121 1.47 14.12 10.64
CA LEU A 121 2.00 14.60 11.92
C LEU A 121 3.40 14.01 12.08
N MET A 122 4.40 14.88 12.21
CA MET A 122 5.81 14.51 12.39
C MET A 122 6.33 15.15 13.68
N ARG A 123 5.75 14.76 14.79
CA ARG A 123 6.11 15.24 16.13
C ARG A 123 6.52 14.04 16.98
N ARG A 124 6.21 14.07 18.26
CA ARG A 124 6.35 12.94 19.18
C ARG A 124 5.56 11.73 18.68
N LEU A 125 4.34 11.97 18.19
CA LEU A 125 3.54 11.02 17.45
C LEU A 125 3.76 11.26 15.96
N VAL A 126 4.19 10.23 15.23
CA VAL A 126 4.29 10.23 13.77
C VAL A 126 3.06 9.52 13.23
N MET A 127 2.23 10.20 12.45
CA MET A 127 0.98 9.66 11.95
C MET A 127 0.68 10.20 10.55
N GLY A 128 0.12 9.36 9.70
CA GLY A 128 -0.37 9.76 8.39
C GLY A 128 -1.84 9.38 8.22
N ILE A 129 -2.60 10.25 7.56
CA ILE A 129 -3.97 10.02 7.15
C ILE A 129 -4.03 10.17 5.63
N ALA A 130 -4.66 9.22 4.95
CA ALA A 130 -4.68 9.19 3.50
C ALA A 130 -5.97 8.57 2.96
N ASP A 131 -6.33 8.96 1.75
CA ASP A 131 -7.27 8.23 0.91
C ASP A 131 -6.47 7.32 -0.03
N GLY A 132 -7.01 6.16 -0.34
CA GLY A 132 -6.30 5.20 -1.18
C GLY A 132 -7.20 4.53 -2.20
N ARG A 133 -6.58 4.05 -3.27
CA ARG A 133 -7.23 3.26 -4.31
C ARG A 133 -6.31 2.12 -4.72
N VAL A 134 -6.95 1.01 -5.08
CA VAL A 134 -6.27 -0.11 -5.73
C VAL A 134 -6.90 -0.28 -7.10
N LEU A 135 -6.07 -0.28 -8.13
CA LEU A 135 -6.49 -0.47 -9.52
C LEU A 135 -5.97 -1.83 -10.02
N CYS A 136 -6.80 -2.50 -10.78
CA CYS A 136 -6.44 -3.74 -11.46
C CYS A 136 -6.49 -3.48 -12.96
N ASP A 137 -5.33 -3.58 -13.63
CA ASP A 137 -5.20 -3.29 -15.06
C ASP A 137 -5.83 -1.94 -15.45
N GLY A 138 -5.64 -0.94 -14.59
CA GLY A 138 -6.11 0.43 -14.81
C GLY A 138 -7.51 0.76 -14.31
N GLU A 139 -8.27 -0.23 -13.81
CA GLU A 139 -9.63 -0.01 -13.28
C GLU A 139 -9.64 -0.09 -11.76
N THR A 140 -10.30 0.87 -11.12
CA THR A 140 -10.44 0.88 -9.66
C THR A 140 -11.28 -0.32 -9.21
N VAL A 141 -10.71 -1.15 -8.34
CA VAL A 141 -11.39 -2.32 -7.75
C VAL A 141 -11.61 -2.17 -6.26
N PHE A 142 -11.01 -1.15 -5.65
CA PHE A 142 -11.02 -0.97 -4.21
C PHE A 142 -10.71 0.49 -3.90
N ALA A 143 -11.45 1.08 -2.96
CA ALA A 143 -11.20 2.45 -2.52
C ALA A 143 -11.38 2.59 -1.02
N VAL A 144 -10.54 3.41 -0.41
CA VAL A 144 -10.57 3.74 1.02
C VAL A 144 -10.64 5.25 1.15
N LEU A 145 -11.66 5.71 1.85
CA LEU A 145 -11.84 7.12 2.19
C LEU A 145 -11.79 7.28 3.71
N HIS A 146 -11.09 8.29 4.13
CA HIS A 146 -10.98 8.60 5.56
C HIS A 146 -11.70 9.89 5.90
#